data_696d8308d4cfc4a0f2bc6ee7076d73bc
#
_entry.id   696d8308d4cfc4a0f2bc6ee7076d73bc
#
_cell.length_a   1.000
_cell.length_b   1.000
_cell.length_c   1.000
_cell.angle_alpha   90.00
_cell.angle_beta   90.00
_cell.angle_gamma   90.00
#
_symmetry.space_group_name_H-M   'P 1'
#
loop_
_entity.id
_entity.type
_entity.pdbx_description
1 polymer ?
#
loop_
_entity_poly.entity_id
_entity_poly.type
_entity_poly.pdbx_seq_one_letter_code
_entity_poly.pdbx_strand_id
1 'polypeptide(L)'
;MPAAGRPTLAGPPLFVLMSLASGPKHGHALMKDITGFAMVRLGPGTLYGAIGRLEDRGLIAAMPADDRRRPYELTPEGAAVLEASVAELRQIADEGASRLATLARARRRSRPSLGAEPA
;
A
#
# COMPACT_ATOMS: atom_id res chain seq x y z
N MET A 1 7.60 14.09 15.94
CA MET A 1 7.00 13.77 15.92
C MET A 1 6.37 13.93 15.10
N PRO A 2 6.31 13.75 14.90
CA PRO A 2 5.78 13.82 14.33
C PRO A 2 4.86 13.79 13.86
N ALA A 3 5.12 13.70 13.56
CA ALA A 3 4.38 13.63 12.88
C ALA A 3 3.22 13.36 12.93
N ALA A 4 3.20 13.55 13.81
CA ALA A 4 2.06 13.38 14.19
C ALA A 4 1.11 13.80 13.34
N GLY A 5 1.00 13.94 12.60
CA GLY A 5 0.04 14.45 12.11
C GLY A 5 -0.55 14.02 10.94
N ARG A 6 0.06 13.46 10.02
CA ARG A 6 -0.63 13.04 8.85
C ARG A 6 -1.23 11.67 9.03
N PRO A 7 -2.54 11.53 8.79
CA PRO A 7 -3.13 10.21 8.83
C PRO A 7 -2.52 9.32 7.75
N THR A 8 -2.42 8.06 8.06
CA THR A 8 -1.98 7.05 7.10
C THR A 8 -3.12 6.08 6.86
N LEU A 9 -3.04 5.37 5.75
CA LEU A 9 -4.06 4.40 5.36
C LEU A 9 -3.43 3.03 5.18
N ALA A 10 -4.28 2.02 5.23
CA ALA A 10 -3.87 0.64 5.01
C ALA A 10 -4.97 -0.06 4.24
N GLY A 11 -4.64 -1.19 3.62
CA GLY A 11 -5.62 -2.01 2.93
C GLY A 11 -6.21 -1.35 1.71
N PRO A 12 -7.48 -1.66 1.41
CA PRO A 12 -8.10 -1.17 0.17
C PRO A 12 -8.02 0.32 -0.07
N PRO A 13 -8.25 1.20 0.93
CA PRO A 13 -8.08 2.63 0.67
C PRO A 13 -6.67 2.99 0.21
N LEU A 14 -5.67 2.39 0.84
CA LEU A 14 -4.29 2.64 0.44
C LEU A 14 -4.05 2.16 -0.99
N PHE A 15 -4.57 0.99 -1.35
CA PHE A 15 -4.38 0.45 -2.70
C PHE A 15 -5.00 1.33 -3.76
N VAL A 16 -6.16 1.94 -3.45
CA VAL A 16 -6.79 2.88 -4.40
C VAL A 16 -5.89 4.09 -4.62
N LEU A 17 -5.34 4.67 -3.55
CA LEU A 17 -4.43 5.80 -3.69
C LEU A 17 -3.19 5.41 -4.51
N MET A 18 -2.65 4.23 -4.24
CA MET A 18 -1.47 3.76 -4.98
C MET A 18 -1.76 3.61 -6.47
N SER A 19 -2.90 3.03 -6.79
CA SER A 19 -3.27 2.83 -8.19
C SER A 19 -3.43 4.18 -8.90
N LEU A 20 -4.06 5.14 -8.26
CA LEU A 20 -4.29 6.44 -8.86
C LEU A 20 -3.02 7.29 -8.96
N ALA A 21 -1.99 6.95 -8.20
CA ALA A 21 -0.72 7.66 -8.31
C ALA A 21 -0.10 7.50 -9.69
N SER A 22 -0.42 6.45 -10.41
CA SER A 22 0.11 6.25 -11.76
C SER A 22 -0.80 6.87 -12.84
N GLY A 23 -1.87 7.52 -12.45
CA GLY A 23 -2.73 8.22 -13.38
C GLY A 23 -4.20 7.95 -13.10
N PRO A 24 -5.08 8.80 -13.62
CA PRO A 24 -6.52 8.62 -13.40
C PRO A 24 -7.02 7.28 -13.95
N LYS A 25 -8.01 6.70 -13.28
CA LYS A 25 -8.60 5.43 -13.68
C LYS A 25 -10.06 5.39 -13.26
N HIS A 26 -10.87 4.71 -14.03
CA HIS A 26 -12.22 4.37 -13.60
C HIS A 26 -12.21 3.07 -12.79
N GLY A 27 -13.35 2.76 -12.15
CA GLY A 27 -13.40 1.69 -11.16
C GLY A 27 -12.92 0.34 -11.64
N HIS A 28 -13.29 -0.04 -12.86
CA HIS A 28 -12.87 -1.34 -13.38
C HIS A 28 -11.36 -1.44 -13.54
N ALA A 29 -10.76 -0.36 -14.05
CA ALA A 29 -9.30 -0.33 -14.21
C ALA A 29 -8.59 -0.32 -12.85
N LEU A 30 -9.17 0.36 -11.86
CA LEU A 30 -8.67 0.32 -10.50
C LEU A 30 -8.65 -1.10 -9.95
N MET A 31 -9.77 -1.80 -10.10
CA MET A 31 -9.87 -3.17 -9.61
C MET A 31 -8.81 -4.07 -10.23
N LYS A 32 -8.64 -3.94 -11.53
CA LYS A 32 -7.68 -4.75 -12.26
C LYS A 32 -6.26 -4.47 -11.81
N ASP A 33 -5.92 -3.18 -11.67
CA ASP A 33 -4.58 -2.78 -11.26
C ASP A 33 -4.28 -3.27 -9.84
N ILE A 34 -5.21 -3.07 -8.91
CA ILE A 34 -5.02 -3.47 -7.52
C ILE A 34 -4.86 -4.98 -7.40
N THR A 35 -5.68 -5.74 -8.11
CA THR A 35 -5.55 -7.19 -8.10
C THR A 35 -4.14 -7.61 -8.54
N GLY A 36 -3.58 -6.89 -9.50
CA GLY A 36 -2.26 -7.21 -10.02
C GLY A 36 -1.13 -6.94 -9.04
N PHE A 37 -1.14 -5.76 -8.37
CA PHE A 37 0.02 -5.42 -7.54
C PHE A 37 -0.16 -5.80 -6.07
N ALA A 38 -1.39 -5.81 -5.56
CA ALA A 38 -1.61 -6.11 -4.14
C ALA A 38 -1.85 -7.60 -3.91
N MET A 39 -2.03 -8.34 -4.98
CA MET A 39 -2.27 -9.78 -4.93
C MET A 39 -3.46 -10.12 -4.06
N VAL A 40 -4.45 -9.23 -4.03
CA VAL A 40 -5.72 -9.47 -3.34
C VAL A 40 -6.84 -9.21 -4.33
N ARG A 41 -7.91 -9.94 -4.16
CA ARG A 41 -9.08 -9.77 -4.99
C ARG A 41 -10.11 -8.97 -4.20
N LEU A 42 -10.37 -7.73 -4.63
CA LEU A 42 -11.37 -6.89 -4.00
C LEU A 42 -12.70 -7.10 -4.69
N GLY A 43 -13.74 -7.33 -3.90
CA GLY A 43 -15.09 -7.32 -4.46
C GLY A 43 -15.50 -5.90 -4.81
N PRO A 44 -16.51 -5.77 -5.72
CA PRO A 44 -16.96 -4.42 -6.11
C PRO A 44 -17.43 -3.59 -4.92
N GLY A 45 -18.14 -4.20 -3.97
CA GLY A 45 -18.62 -3.47 -2.80
C GLY A 45 -17.49 -2.89 -1.97
N THR A 46 -16.44 -3.67 -1.74
CA THR A 46 -15.28 -3.21 -0.99
C THR A 46 -14.56 -2.08 -1.73
N LEU A 47 -14.37 -2.25 -3.04
CA LEU A 47 -13.70 -1.24 -3.84
C LEU A 47 -14.48 0.06 -3.87
N TYR A 48 -15.76 0.00 -4.23
CA TYR A 48 -16.54 1.23 -4.35
C TYR A 48 -16.83 1.87 -3.00
N GLY A 49 -16.88 1.06 -1.93
CA GLY A 49 -16.95 1.61 -0.58
C GLY A 49 -15.71 2.40 -0.23
N ALA A 50 -14.53 1.89 -0.58
CA ALA A 50 -13.28 2.60 -0.35
C ALA A 50 -13.23 3.88 -1.17
N ILE A 51 -13.63 3.80 -2.45
CA ILE A 51 -13.66 4.98 -3.33
C ILE A 51 -14.55 6.07 -2.72
N GLY A 52 -15.75 5.70 -2.28
CA GLY A 52 -16.67 6.68 -1.69
C GLY A 52 -16.10 7.36 -0.46
N ARG A 53 -15.49 6.58 0.43
CA ARG A 53 -14.90 7.15 1.65
C ARG A 53 -13.71 8.07 1.33
N LEU A 54 -12.89 7.69 0.37
CA LEU A 54 -11.76 8.52 -0.04
C LEU A 54 -12.23 9.81 -0.69
N GLU A 55 -13.27 9.72 -1.51
CA GLU A 55 -13.84 10.90 -2.14
C GLU A 55 -14.42 11.85 -1.09
N ASP A 56 -15.13 11.30 -0.10
CA ASP A 56 -15.71 12.10 0.98
C ASP A 56 -14.64 12.82 1.77
N ARG A 57 -13.47 12.23 1.89
CA ARG A 57 -12.36 12.83 2.63
C ARG A 57 -11.49 13.74 1.76
N GLY A 58 -11.83 13.88 0.49
CA GLY A 58 -11.07 14.75 -0.41
C GLY A 58 -9.73 14.22 -0.85
N LEU A 59 -9.50 12.91 -0.71
CA LEU A 59 -8.23 12.32 -1.09
C LEU A 59 -8.19 11.90 -2.54
N ILE A 60 -9.36 11.70 -3.14
CA ILE A 60 -9.51 11.49 -4.57
C ILE A 60 -10.69 12.32 -5.04
N ALA A 61 -10.75 12.57 -6.33
CA ALA A 61 -11.84 13.35 -6.92
C ALA A 61 -12.31 12.69 -8.20
N ALA A 62 -13.62 12.73 -8.41
CA ALA A 62 -14.19 12.27 -9.67
C ALA A 62 -13.88 13.28 -10.74
N MET A 63 -13.53 12.78 -11.92
CA MET A 63 -13.34 13.60 -13.11
C MET A 63 -14.60 13.54 -13.96
N PRO A 64 -14.73 14.44 -14.96
CA PRO A 64 -15.87 14.35 -15.86
C PRO A 64 -15.95 12.97 -16.49
N ALA A 65 -17.18 12.47 -16.62
CA ALA A 65 -17.40 11.15 -17.15
C ALA A 65 -16.96 11.10 -18.62
N ASP A 66 -16.34 9.97 -18.97
CA ASP A 66 -15.91 9.71 -20.32
C ASP A 66 -16.63 8.45 -20.75
N ASP A 67 -17.52 8.56 -21.75
CA ASP A 67 -18.20 7.41 -22.30
C ASP A 67 -18.90 6.57 -21.23
N ARG A 68 -19.64 7.22 -20.34
CA ARG A 68 -20.38 6.61 -19.23
C ARG A 68 -19.49 6.10 -18.11
N ARG A 69 -18.18 6.28 -18.21
CA ARG A 69 -17.27 5.88 -17.15
C ARG A 69 -16.80 7.12 -16.43
N ARG A 70 -16.76 7.03 -15.12
CA ARG A 70 -16.29 8.13 -14.30
C ARG A 70 -14.90 7.81 -13.80
N PRO A 71 -13.88 8.46 -14.32
CA PRO A 71 -12.55 8.26 -13.76
C PRO A 71 -12.37 9.04 -12.49
N TYR A 72 -11.43 8.60 -11.69
CA TYR A 72 -11.04 9.27 -10.46
C TYR A 72 -9.57 9.64 -10.56
N GLU A 73 -9.20 10.69 -9.86
CA GLU A 73 -7.81 11.11 -9.81
C GLU A 73 -7.39 11.35 -8.38
N LEU A 74 -6.09 11.23 -8.14
CA LEU A 74 -5.52 11.51 -6.84
C LEU A 74 -5.47 13.02 -6.66
N THR A 75 -5.93 13.51 -5.51
CA THR A 75 -5.82 14.92 -5.18
C THR A 75 -4.46 15.19 -4.53
N PRO A 76 -4.04 16.48 -4.43
CA PRO A 76 -2.83 16.78 -3.68
C PRO A 76 -2.87 16.27 -2.25
N GLU A 77 -4.04 16.36 -1.60
CA GLU A 77 -4.21 15.83 -0.25
C GLU A 77 -4.05 14.31 -0.24
N GLY A 78 -4.60 13.64 -1.25
CA GLY A 78 -4.44 12.19 -1.38
C GLY A 78 -3.00 11.80 -1.59
N ALA A 79 -2.27 12.57 -2.39
CA ALA A 79 -0.86 12.30 -2.62
C ALA A 79 -0.06 12.44 -1.32
N ALA A 80 -0.40 13.43 -0.49
CA ALA A 80 0.29 13.61 0.79
C ALA A 80 0.02 12.46 1.74
N VAL A 81 -1.21 11.97 1.80
CA VAL A 81 -1.55 10.82 2.64
C VAL A 81 -0.86 9.57 2.12
N LEU A 82 -0.81 9.41 0.81
CA LEU A 82 -0.11 8.27 0.22
C LEU A 82 1.38 8.31 0.56
N GLU A 83 2.00 9.47 0.45
CA GLU A 83 3.41 9.62 0.77
C GLU A 83 3.69 9.24 2.21
N ALA A 84 2.87 9.72 3.15
CA ALA A 84 3.02 9.39 4.55
C ALA A 84 2.81 7.88 4.78
N SER A 85 1.85 7.29 4.09
CA SER A 85 1.56 5.86 4.23
C SER A 85 2.70 5.00 3.72
N VAL A 86 3.28 5.38 2.59
CA VAL A 86 4.42 4.66 2.03
C VAL A 86 5.63 4.77 2.96
N ALA A 87 5.87 5.96 3.53
CA ALA A 87 6.97 6.14 4.46
C ALA A 87 6.81 5.26 5.69
N GLU A 88 5.60 5.15 6.21
CA GLU A 88 5.32 4.29 7.35
C GLU A 88 5.56 2.82 7.01
N LEU A 89 5.11 2.39 5.83
CA LEU A 89 5.32 1.02 5.40
C LEU A 89 6.80 0.69 5.26
N ARG A 90 7.58 1.63 4.72
CA ARG A 90 9.01 1.44 4.59
C ARG A 90 9.68 1.30 5.94
N GLN A 91 9.28 2.14 6.90
CA GLN A 91 9.85 2.08 8.23
C GLN A 91 9.57 0.74 8.90
N ILE A 92 8.33 0.26 8.77
CA ILE A 92 7.95 -1.03 9.34
C ILE A 92 8.72 -2.16 8.64
N ALA A 93 8.79 -2.11 7.32
CA ALA A 93 9.50 -3.13 6.57
C ALA A 93 10.99 -3.15 6.92
N ASP A 94 11.60 -1.97 7.06
CA ASP A 94 13.02 -1.88 7.41
C ASP A 94 13.28 -2.45 8.78
N GLU A 95 12.39 -2.19 9.74
CA GLU A 95 12.53 -2.73 11.08
C GLU A 95 12.41 -4.25 11.05
N GLY A 96 11.46 -4.78 10.30
CA GLY A 96 11.31 -6.22 10.16
C GLY A 96 12.53 -6.86 9.52
N ALA A 97 13.04 -6.23 8.46
CA ALA A 97 14.22 -6.74 7.78
C ALA A 97 15.44 -6.74 8.71
N SER A 98 15.57 -5.68 9.52
CA SER A 98 16.67 -5.58 10.47
C SER A 98 16.62 -6.71 11.51
N ARG A 99 15.43 -6.98 12.02
CA ARG A 99 15.27 -8.04 13.02
C ARG A 99 15.51 -9.42 12.42
N LEU A 100 15.08 -9.63 11.19
CA LEU A 100 15.35 -10.88 10.50
C LEU A 100 16.85 -11.08 10.30
N ALA A 101 17.58 -10.01 9.96
CA ALA A 101 19.02 -10.10 9.79
C ALA A 101 19.69 -10.47 11.11
N THR A 102 19.24 -9.89 12.22
CA THR A 102 19.76 -10.24 13.54
C THR A 102 19.50 -11.69 13.87
N LEU A 103 18.29 -12.17 13.57
CA LEU A 103 17.93 -13.56 13.81
C LEU A 103 18.80 -14.50 12.98
N ALA A 104 19.03 -14.16 11.74
CA ALA A 104 19.86 -15.00 10.87
C ALA A 104 21.30 -15.11 11.40
N ARG A 105 21.85 -13.98 11.89
CA ARG A 105 23.20 -14.00 12.48
C ARG A 105 23.24 -14.85 13.74
N ALA A 106 22.20 -14.74 14.59
CA ALA A 106 22.13 -15.54 15.80
C ALA A 106 22.04 -17.03 15.48
N ARG A 107 21.25 -17.38 14.47
CA ARG A 107 21.14 -18.77 14.07
C ARG A 107 22.47 -19.33 13.55
N ARG A 108 23.20 -18.52 12.79
CA ARG A 108 24.49 -18.97 12.29
C ARG A 108 25.47 -19.19 13.42
N ARG A 109 25.46 -18.31 14.43
CA ARG A 109 26.39 -18.45 15.57
C ARG A 109 26.09 -19.65 16.44
N SER A 110 24.80 -19.94 16.67
CA SER A 110 24.44 -21.06 17.55
C SER A 110 24.31 -22.38 16.80
N ARG A 111 24.41 -22.33 15.48
CA ARG A 111 24.28 -23.53 14.70
C ARG A 111 25.53 -24.42 14.92
N PRO A 112 25.33 -25.70 15.22
CA PRO A 112 26.48 -26.60 15.31
C PRO A 112 27.21 -26.61 13.99
N SER A 113 28.53 -26.69 14.09
CA SER A 113 29.33 -26.69 12.88
C SER A 113 29.36 -28.09 12.30
N LEU A 114 28.39 -28.41 11.51
CA LEU A 114 28.30 -29.75 10.95
C LEU A 114 29.50 -30.06 10.06
N GLY A 115 29.99 -29.04 9.40
CA GLY A 115 31.15 -29.25 8.57
C GLY A 115 32.42 -29.53 9.32
N ALA A 116 32.46 -29.11 10.58
CA ALA A 116 33.63 -29.37 11.40
C ALA A 116 33.52 -30.65 12.18
N GLU A 117 32.38 -31.32 12.11
CA GLU A 117 32.24 -32.54 12.83
C GLU A 117 33.11 -33.58 12.20
N PRO A 118 33.88 -34.25 13.01
CA PRO A 118 34.65 -35.33 12.45
C PRO A 118 33.71 -36.38 11.92
N ALA A 119 34.03 -36.87 10.83
CA ALA A 119 33.20 -37.87 10.21
C ALA A 119 33.07 -39.08 11.10
#